data_ef3a399b2f544030abfbd1e632aa80df
#
_entry.id   ef3a399b2f544030abfbd1e632aa80df
#
_cell.length_a   1.000
_cell.length_b   1.000
_cell.length_c   1.000
_cell.angle_alpha   90.00
_cell.angle_beta   90.00
_cell.angle_gamma   90.00
#
_symmetry.space_group_name_H-M   'P 1'
#
loop_
_entity.id
_entity.type
_entity.pdbx_description
1 polymer ?
#
loop_
_entity_poly.entity_id
_entity_poly.type
_entity_poly.pdbx_seq_one_letter_code
_entity_poly.pdbx_strand_id
1 'polypeptide(L)'
;IMNNSQNFFYHFGHISTILLLLLYFILMFIERSYLKRNLSKICELAFNNKNYFTKIDLGNYLVLSFLPIVIQIGFLREKIILKRKIVFPHPPILFSSINDKKMNLFFKKYKTWLYISNIKWISGILWLVIGGMMLLYSK
;
A
#
# COMPACT_ATOMS: atom_id res chain seq x y z
N ILE A 1 -26.49 -23.82 -21.72
CA ILE A 1 -27.45 -22.80 -21.21
C ILE A 1 -27.04 -22.52 -19.76
N MET A 2 -26.41 -21.39 -19.50
CA MET A 2 -26.04 -20.99 -18.13
C MET A 2 -27.31 -20.76 -17.30
N ASN A 3 -27.31 -21.27 -16.09
CA ASN A 3 -28.44 -21.11 -15.17
C ASN A 3 -28.52 -19.61 -14.73
N ASN A 4 -29.71 -19.09 -14.45
CA ASN A 4 -29.91 -17.66 -14.08
C ASN A 4 -29.00 -17.20 -12.91
N SER A 5 -28.72 -18.08 -11.96
CA SER A 5 -27.76 -17.81 -10.87
C SER A 5 -26.32 -17.67 -11.36
N GLN A 6 -25.88 -18.45 -12.34
CA GLN A 6 -24.52 -18.35 -12.90
C GLN A 6 -24.34 -17.06 -13.67
N ASN A 7 -25.34 -16.62 -14.43
CA ASN A 7 -25.32 -15.32 -15.13
C ASN A 7 -25.23 -14.16 -14.13
N PHE A 8 -25.97 -14.21 -13.01
CA PHE A 8 -25.92 -13.18 -11.98
C PHE A 8 -24.52 -13.09 -11.36
N PHE A 9 -23.91 -14.19 -10.94
CA PHE A 9 -22.56 -14.20 -10.38
C PHE A 9 -21.51 -13.69 -11.38
N TYR A 10 -21.64 -14.03 -12.66
CA TYR A 10 -20.75 -13.57 -13.70
C TYR A 10 -20.81 -12.04 -13.87
N HIS A 11 -22.00 -11.47 -14.02
CA HIS A 11 -22.17 -10.01 -14.15
C HIS A 11 -21.74 -9.27 -12.87
N PHE A 12 -22.07 -9.80 -11.71
CA PHE A 12 -21.64 -9.22 -10.43
C PHE A 12 -20.12 -9.21 -10.28
N GLY A 13 -19.45 -10.30 -10.66
CA GLY A 13 -17.99 -10.40 -10.64
C GLY A 13 -17.32 -9.37 -11.55
N HIS A 14 -17.81 -9.19 -12.78
CA HIS A 14 -17.28 -8.18 -13.70
C HIS A 14 -17.47 -6.75 -13.17
N ILE A 15 -18.64 -6.40 -12.68
CA ILE A 15 -18.92 -5.08 -12.12
C ILE A 15 -18.00 -4.83 -10.92
N SER A 16 -17.88 -5.78 -10.01
CA SER A 16 -16.99 -5.69 -8.84
C SER A 16 -15.53 -5.49 -9.24
N THR A 17 -15.06 -6.21 -10.26
CA THR A 17 -13.68 -6.07 -10.76
C THR A 17 -13.42 -4.66 -11.29
N ILE A 18 -14.35 -4.10 -12.07
CA ILE A 18 -14.23 -2.72 -12.60
C ILE A 18 -14.24 -1.71 -11.46
N LEU A 19 -15.14 -1.84 -10.49
CA LEU A 19 -15.23 -0.92 -9.35
C LEU A 19 -13.97 -0.95 -8.48
N LEU A 20 -13.41 -2.14 -8.21
CA LEU A 20 -12.17 -2.29 -7.45
C LEU A 20 -10.97 -1.65 -8.17
N LEU A 21 -10.90 -1.81 -9.49
CA LEU A 21 -9.86 -1.20 -10.31
C LEU A 21 -9.95 0.33 -10.29
N LEU A 22 -11.15 0.88 -10.44
CA LEU A 22 -11.40 2.33 -10.35
C LEU A 22 -11.03 2.86 -8.96
N LEU A 23 -11.44 2.18 -7.89
CA LEU A 23 -11.09 2.53 -6.52
C LEU A 23 -9.56 2.54 -6.32
N TYR A 24 -8.85 1.52 -6.82
CA TYR A 24 -7.39 1.46 -6.76
C TYR A 24 -6.74 2.68 -7.40
N PHE A 25 -7.16 3.08 -8.61
CA PHE A 25 -6.61 4.25 -9.29
C PHE A 25 -6.94 5.56 -8.56
N ILE A 26 -8.16 5.72 -8.07
CA ILE A 26 -8.55 6.91 -7.28
C ILE A 26 -7.64 7.03 -6.05
N LEU A 27 -7.45 5.94 -5.31
CA LEU A 27 -6.60 5.93 -4.12
C LEU A 27 -5.12 6.17 -4.48
N MET A 28 -4.65 5.68 -5.62
CA MET A 28 -3.31 5.97 -6.13
C MET A 28 -3.11 7.48 -6.38
N PHE A 29 -4.08 8.15 -6.98
CA PHE A 29 -4.02 9.61 -7.19
C PHE A 29 -4.06 10.40 -5.87
N ILE A 30 -4.91 9.98 -4.93
CA ILE A 30 -5.00 10.59 -3.60
C ILE A 30 -3.67 10.42 -2.86
N GLU A 31 -3.12 9.21 -2.84
CA GLU A 31 -1.83 8.92 -2.20
C GLU A 31 -0.70 9.73 -2.83
N ARG A 32 -0.63 9.78 -4.17
CA ARG A 32 0.38 10.58 -4.88
C ARG A 32 0.29 12.07 -4.52
N SER A 33 -0.92 12.62 -4.42
CA SER A 33 -1.15 14.00 -4.00
C SER A 33 -0.70 14.24 -2.55
N TYR A 34 -0.99 13.29 -1.66
CA TYR A 34 -0.53 13.33 -0.27
C TYR A 34 0.99 13.31 -0.16
N LEU A 35 1.64 12.38 -0.89
CA LEU A 35 3.10 12.28 -0.95
C LEU A 35 3.74 13.55 -1.49
N LYS A 36 3.18 14.14 -2.54
CA LYS A 36 3.67 15.42 -3.12
C LYS A 36 3.67 16.54 -2.08
N ARG A 37 2.60 16.67 -1.28
CA ARG A 37 2.48 17.70 -0.25
C ARG A 37 3.43 17.48 0.95
N ASN A 38 3.83 16.25 1.21
CA ASN A 38 4.64 15.88 2.37
C ASN A 38 6.03 15.35 1.98
N LEU A 39 6.45 15.50 0.72
CA LEU A 39 7.63 14.83 0.14
C LEU A 39 8.90 15.01 1.00
N SER A 40 9.25 16.24 1.31
CA SER A 40 10.45 16.55 2.09
C SER A 40 10.46 15.89 3.48
N LYS A 41 9.31 15.89 4.18
CA LYS A 41 9.19 15.28 5.51
C LYS A 41 9.24 13.76 5.45
N ILE A 42 8.67 13.18 4.39
CA ILE A 42 8.69 11.73 4.17
C ILE A 42 10.09 11.27 3.76
N CYS A 43 10.78 12.02 2.89
CA CYS A 43 12.17 11.74 2.54
C CYS A 43 13.09 11.83 3.76
N GLU A 44 12.89 12.80 4.65
CA GLU A 44 13.64 12.91 5.91
C GLU A 44 13.36 11.71 6.82
N LEU A 45 12.11 11.25 6.88
CA LEU A 45 11.76 10.06 7.65
C LEU A 45 12.44 8.80 7.11
N ALA A 46 12.34 8.57 5.79
CA ALA A 46 12.76 7.34 5.14
C ALA A 46 14.27 7.25 4.89
N PHE A 47 14.91 8.38 4.55
CA PHE A 47 16.29 8.44 4.06
C PHE A 47 17.19 9.36 4.88
N ASN A 48 16.67 10.06 5.88
CA ASN A 48 17.37 11.09 6.66
C ASN A 48 17.89 12.25 5.77
N ASN A 49 17.24 12.49 4.64
CA ASN A 49 17.60 13.53 3.67
C ASN A 49 16.30 14.13 3.09
N LYS A 50 16.03 15.40 3.40
CA LYS A 50 14.82 16.12 2.94
C LYS A 50 14.72 16.23 1.42
N ASN A 51 15.84 16.25 0.74
CA ASN A 51 15.96 16.46 -0.70
C ASN A 51 16.30 15.17 -1.46
N TYR A 52 16.11 13.99 -0.82
CA TYR A 52 16.40 12.71 -1.46
C TYR A 52 15.64 12.55 -2.78
N PHE A 53 14.34 12.89 -2.77
CA PHE A 53 13.56 13.07 -3.99
C PHE A 53 13.12 14.53 -4.10
N THR A 54 13.37 15.17 -5.23
CA THR A 54 12.96 16.57 -5.49
C THR A 54 11.56 16.65 -6.10
N LYS A 55 11.09 15.56 -6.72
CA LYS A 55 9.76 15.46 -7.36
C LYS A 55 9.19 14.08 -7.21
N ILE A 56 7.86 13.95 -7.36
CA ILE A 56 7.15 12.68 -7.44
C ILE A 56 6.93 12.31 -8.90
N ASP A 57 7.88 11.59 -9.49
CA ASP A 57 7.66 10.82 -10.71
C ASP A 57 7.10 9.43 -10.38
N LEU A 58 6.93 8.57 -11.38
CA LEU A 58 6.38 7.23 -11.19
C LEU A 58 7.32 6.34 -10.34
N GLY A 59 8.63 6.40 -10.59
CA GLY A 59 9.61 5.61 -9.85
C GLY A 59 9.68 5.99 -8.39
N ASN A 60 9.79 7.30 -8.09
CA ASN A 60 9.83 7.81 -6.72
C ASN A 60 8.53 7.53 -5.97
N TYR A 61 7.38 7.63 -6.69
CA TYR A 61 6.09 7.26 -6.13
C TYR A 61 6.05 5.78 -5.73
N LEU A 62 6.48 4.88 -6.61
CA LEU A 62 6.49 3.44 -6.32
C LEU A 62 7.36 3.13 -5.09
N VAL A 63 8.58 3.67 -5.05
CA VAL A 63 9.47 3.47 -3.89
C VAL A 63 8.80 3.93 -2.59
N LEU A 64 8.27 5.16 -2.56
CA LEU A 64 7.64 5.70 -1.34
C LEU A 64 6.35 4.95 -0.98
N SER A 65 5.58 4.47 -1.94
CA SER A 65 4.33 3.73 -1.69
C SER A 65 4.55 2.39 -0.97
N PHE A 66 5.77 1.85 -0.99
CA PHE A 66 6.15 0.67 -0.21
C PHE A 66 6.46 0.97 1.25
N LEU A 67 6.75 2.21 1.63
CA LEU A 67 7.12 2.56 3.00
C LEU A 67 6.09 2.12 4.04
N PRO A 68 4.77 2.39 3.88
CA PRO A 68 3.75 1.93 4.82
C PRO A 68 3.75 0.41 4.99
N ILE A 69 3.93 -0.35 3.91
CA ILE A 69 3.94 -1.82 3.92
C ILE A 69 5.17 -2.33 4.68
N VAL A 70 6.35 -1.81 4.37
CA VAL A 70 7.60 -2.22 5.03
C VAL A 70 7.53 -1.99 6.54
N ILE A 71 7.01 -0.83 6.96
CA ILE A 71 6.84 -0.51 8.37
C ILE A 71 5.83 -1.44 9.05
N GLN A 72 4.69 -1.73 8.39
CA GLN A 72 3.64 -2.59 8.96
C GLN A 72 4.09 -4.05 9.02
N ILE A 73 4.71 -4.58 7.97
CA ILE A 73 5.23 -5.96 7.97
C ILE A 73 6.32 -6.11 9.02
N GLY A 74 7.23 -5.15 9.15
CA GLY A 74 8.24 -5.14 10.19
C GLY A 74 7.62 -5.17 11.59
N PHE A 75 6.62 -4.31 11.83
CA PHE A 75 5.89 -4.27 13.09
C PHE A 75 5.18 -5.60 13.39
N LEU A 76 4.41 -6.11 12.43
CA LEU A 76 3.67 -7.37 12.58
C LEU A 76 4.61 -8.53 12.89
N ARG A 77 5.66 -8.69 12.09
CA ARG A 77 6.62 -9.77 12.26
C ARG A 77 7.35 -9.69 13.59
N GLU A 78 7.98 -8.56 13.89
CA GLU A 78 8.90 -8.45 15.02
C GLU A 78 8.16 -8.25 16.35
N LYS A 79 7.12 -7.41 16.39
CA LYS A 79 6.39 -7.13 17.64
C LYS A 79 5.33 -8.18 17.95
N ILE A 80 4.55 -8.61 16.96
CA ILE A 80 3.39 -9.47 17.20
C ILE A 80 3.81 -10.94 17.13
N ILE A 81 4.49 -11.36 16.07
CA ILE A 81 4.84 -12.78 15.87
C ILE A 81 6.04 -13.17 16.75
N LEU A 82 7.14 -12.44 16.65
CA LEU A 82 8.40 -12.77 17.33
C LEU A 82 8.51 -12.18 18.75
N LYS A 83 7.57 -11.30 19.16
CA LYS A 83 7.51 -10.63 20.45
C LYS A 83 8.82 -9.91 20.85
N ARG A 84 9.57 -9.41 19.86
CA ARG A 84 10.83 -8.69 20.09
C ARG A 84 10.57 -7.26 20.57
N LYS A 85 11.48 -6.73 21.41
CA LYS A 85 11.41 -5.34 21.90
C LYS A 85 11.69 -4.33 20.79
N ILE A 86 12.64 -4.63 19.89
CA ILE A 86 13.11 -3.77 18.80
C ILE A 86 12.66 -4.37 17.47
N VAL A 87 12.01 -3.55 16.63
CA VAL A 87 11.52 -3.96 15.29
C VAL A 87 12.61 -3.78 14.23
N PHE A 88 13.30 -2.64 14.26
CA PHE A 88 14.35 -2.33 13.30
C PHE A 88 15.69 -2.14 14.00
N PRO A 89 16.38 -3.23 14.39
CA PRO A 89 17.75 -3.14 14.90
C PRO A 89 18.70 -2.59 13.82
N HIS A 90 18.40 -2.88 12.54
CA HIS A 90 19.06 -2.30 11.38
C HIS A 90 17.99 -1.72 10.44
N PRO A 91 18.29 -0.61 9.72
CA PRO A 91 17.35 -0.05 8.77
C PRO A 91 17.04 -1.05 7.64
N PRO A 92 15.80 -1.09 7.12
CA PRO A 92 15.46 -1.92 5.98
C PRO A 92 16.20 -1.48 4.72
N ILE A 93 16.45 -2.41 3.81
CA ILE A 93 17.26 -2.19 2.59
C ILE A 93 16.75 -0.99 1.77
N LEU A 94 15.43 -0.85 1.63
CA LEU A 94 14.83 0.22 0.83
C LEU A 94 14.81 1.59 1.53
N PHE A 95 14.90 1.63 2.87
CA PHE A 95 14.72 2.85 3.67
C PHE A 95 15.81 2.93 4.73
N SER A 96 16.91 3.57 4.37
CA SER A 96 18.17 3.55 5.10
C SER A 96 18.13 4.19 6.50
N SER A 97 17.09 4.93 6.84
CA SER A 97 17.03 5.62 8.14
C SER A 97 15.87 5.17 9.04
N ILE A 98 15.08 4.18 8.64
CA ILE A 98 13.96 3.69 9.44
C ILE A 98 14.47 2.94 10.66
N ASN A 99 13.98 3.36 11.82
CA ASN A 99 14.19 2.73 13.12
C ASN A 99 12.90 2.76 13.95
N ASP A 100 12.90 2.16 15.12
CA ASP A 100 11.71 2.08 16.00
C ASP A 100 11.14 3.45 16.34
N LYS A 101 11.97 4.46 16.57
CA LYS A 101 11.52 5.83 16.87
C LYS A 101 10.78 6.44 15.68
N LYS A 102 11.31 6.29 14.48
CA LYS A 102 10.68 6.78 13.24
C LYS A 102 9.44 5.96 12.86
N MET A 103 9.44 4.67 13.12
CA MET A 103 8.26 3.82 12.98
C MET A 103 7.10 4.32 13.87
N ASN A 104 7.37 4.58 15.15
CA ASN A 104 6.36 5.12 16.08
C ASN A 104 5.86 6.50 15.64
N LEU A 105 6.77 7.36 15.16
CA LEU A 105 6.41 8.65 14.57
C LEU A 105 5.51 8.49 13.33
N PHE A 106 5.81 7.52 12.47
CA PHE A 106 5.01 7.19 11.30
C PHE A 106 3.58 6.81 11.70
N PHE A 107 3.39 5.86 12.60
CA PHE A 107 2.07 5.45 13.06
C PHE A 107 1.28 6.58 13.73
N LYS A 108 1.96 7.49 14.43
CA LYS A 108 1.32 8.62 15.09
C LYS A 108 0.94 9.74 14.12
N LYS A 109 1.86 10.12 13.24
CA LYS A 109 1.75 11.35 12.41
C LYS A 109 1.14 11.09 11.03
N TYR A 110 1.38 9.92 10.43
CA TYR A 110 1.00 9.62 9.05
C TYR A 110 -0.14 8.61 8.94
N LYS A 111 -1.06 8.60 9.91
CA LYS A 111 -2.23 7.70 9.94
C LYS A 111 -3.05 7.76 8.66
N THR A 112 -3.32 8.95 8.14
CA THR A 112 -4.10 9.13 6.91
C THR A 112 -3.44 8.44 5.72
N TRP A 113 -2.14 8.58 5.57
CA TRP A 113 -1.40 7.87 4.52
C TRP A 113 -1.45 6.37 4.70
N LEU A 114 -1.29 5.90 5.93
CA LEU A 114 -1.40 4.47 6.26
C LEU A 114 -2.76 3.89 5.82
N TYR A 115 -3.87 4.56 6.13
CA TYR A 115 -5.20 4.12 5.72
C TYR A 115 -5.38 4.13 4.20
N ILE A 116 -4.98 5.20 3.52
CA ILE A 116 -5.05 5.30 2.04
C ILE A 116 -4.26 4.15 1.41
N SER A 117 -3.02 3.93 1.88
CA SER A 117 -2.15 2.86 1.38
C SER A 117 -2.77 1.47 1.60
N ASN A 118 -3.30 1.20 2.80
CA ASN A 118 -3.90 -0.10 3.11
C ASN A 118 -5.13 -0.38 2.24
N ILE A 119 -6.06 0.57 2.12
CA ILE A 119 -7.26 0.40 1.30
C ILE A 119 -6.87 0.21 -0.18
N LYS A 120 -5.90 0.98 -0.67
CA LYS A 120 -5.35 0.83 -2.03
C LYS A 120 -4.83 -0.59 -2.27
N TRP A 121 -3.97 -1.11 -1.37
CA TRP A 121 -3.40 -2.44 -1.53
C TRP A 121 -4.44 -3.55 -1.41
N ILE A 122 -5.38 -3.42 -0.47
CA ILE A 122 -6.51 -4.37 -0.33
C ILE A 122 -7.35 -4.38 -1.60
N SER A 123 -7.72 -3.22 -2.15
CA SER A 123 -8.51 -3.15 -3.39
C SER A 123 -7.75 -3.74 -4.59
N GLY A 124 -6.44 -3.53 -4.68
CA GLY A 124 -5.60 -4.13 -5.72
C GLY A 124 -5.50 -5.64 -5.63
N ILE A 125 -5.32 -6.19 -4.42
CA ILE A 125 -5.28 -7.64 -4.19
C ILE A 125 -6.65 -8.27 -4.51
N LEU A 126 -7.74 -7.68 -4.02
CA LEU A 126 -9.09 -8.16 -4.31
C LEU A 126 -9.40 -8.12 -5.81
N TRP A 127 -8.98 -7.07 -6.51
CA TRP A 127 -9.10 -6.98 -7.96
C TRP A 127 -8.37 -8.14 -8.66
N LEU A 128 -7.14 -8.44 -8.26
CA LEU A 128 -6.37 -9.56 -8.84
C LEU A 128 -7.03 -10.91 -8.56
N VAL A 129 -7.54 -11.14 -7.35
CA VAL A 129 -8.19 -12.40 -6.97
C VAL A 129 -9.49 -12.58 -7.74
N ILE A 130 -10.39 -11.60 -7.69
CA ILE A 130 -11.71 -11.70 -8.34
C ILE A 130 -11.54 -11.74 -9.86
N GLY A 131 -10.68 -10.87 -10.43
CA GLY A 131 -10.40 -10.85 -11.86
C GLY A 131 -9.77 -12.16 -12.35
N GLY A 132 -8.84 -12.73 -11.57
CA GLY A 132 -8.24 -14.03 -11.87
C GLY A 132 -9.26 -15.17 -11.82
N MET A 133 -10.14 -15.20 -10.82
CA MET A 133 -11.23 -16.17 -10.74
C MET A 133 -12.17 -16.04 -11.95
N MET A 134 -12.56 -14.83 -12.33
CA MET A 134 -13.42 -14.60 -13.50
C MET A 134 -12.79 -15.11 -14.80
N LEU A 135 -11.47 -14.93 -14.99
CA LEU A 135 -10.75 -15.46 -16.15
C LEU A 135 -10.74 -17.00 -16.17
N LEU A 136 -10.66 -17.65 -15.02
CA LEU A 136 -10.72 -19.13 -14.95
C LEU A 136 -12.11 -19.67 -15.22
N TYR A 137 -13.16 -18.97 -14.79
CA TYR A 137 -14.56 -19.38 -15.05
C TYR A 137 -15.05 -19.06 -16.44
N SER A 138 -14.36 -18.19 -17.20
CA SER A 138 -14.74 -17.83 -18.58
C SER A 138 -14.23 -18.83 -19.63
N LYS A 139 -13.44 -19.83 -19.24
CA LYS A 139 -12.97 -20.92 -20.09
C LYS A 139 -13.89 -22.13 -19.98
#